data_f54ee6adba60c6fd8f6869afce844683
#
_entry.id   f54ee6adba60c6fd8f6869afce844683
#
_cell.length_a   1.000
_cell.length_b   1.000
_cell.length_c   1.000
_cell.angle_alpha   90.00
_cell.angle_beta   90.00
_cell.angle_gamma   90.00
#
_symmetry.space_group_name_H-M   'P 1'
#
loop_
_entity.id
_entity.type
_entity.pdbx_description
1 polymer ?
#
loop_
_entity_poly.entity_id
_entity_poly.type
_entity_poly.pdbx_seq_one_letter_code
_entity_poly.pdbx_strand_id
1 'polypeptide(L)'
;MTTKTRVPAIEGWFTLDEQAPILLGSRCTSCGNFAFPKETFFCRNPECQGREFAEAPLSRTGTVWSYTDACYQPPKPYEAADPYVPFALAAVELAAEQMVVMGQVVPGVGVDDLHIGTEVELVLDTLYEDDEHEYVVWKWRPTATAPAAGQEARDAGRQAGRRPGCRHAPVGQVGTQLRRVRTRRRR
;
A
#
# COMPACT_ATOMS: atom_id res chain seq x y z
N MET A 1 -10.00 -28.25 13.67
CA MET A 1 -9.67 -26.97 12.97
C MET A 1 -9.08 -26.05 14.02
N THR A 2 -7.77 -25.84 14.00
CA THR A 2 -7.10 -24.96 14.95
C THR A 2 -7.44 -23.51 14.55
N THR A 3 -8.09 -22.78 15.43
CA THR A 3 -8.40 -21.37 15.19
C THR A 3 -7.09 -20.59 15.32
N LYS A 4 -6.59 -20.02 14.23
CA LYS A 4 -5.41 -19.15 14.24
C LYS A 4 -5.71 -17.87 15.02
N THR A 5 -4.68 -17.35 15.69
CA THR A 5 -4.79 -16.09 16.40
C THR A 5 -4.50 -14.93 15.45
N ARG A 6 -5.44 -13.97 15.35
CA ARG A 6 -5.22 -12.75 14.56
C ARG A 6 -4.28 -11.79 15.27
N VAL A 7 -3.20 -11.42 14.59
CA VAL A 7 -2.18 -10.51 15.09
C VAL A 7 -1.88 -9.41 14.06
N PRO A 8 -1.49 -8.21 14.48
CA PRO A 8 -1.12 -7.17 13.53
C PRO A 8 0.21 -7.52 12.85
N ALA A 9 0.29 -7.39 11.53
CA ALA A 9 1.55 -7.53 10.81
C ALA A 9 2.60 -6.49 11.22
N ILE A 10 2.14 -5.33 11.70
CA ILE A 10 2.99 -4.24 12.23
C ILE A 10 2.33 -3.71 13.50
N GLU A 11 2.95 -3.97 14.65
CA GLU A 11 2.45 -3.54 15.94
C GLU A 11 2.40 -2.01 16.08
N GLY A 12 1.34 -1.51 16.73
CA GLY A 12 1.20 -0.11 17.09
C GLY A 12 0.87 0.84 15.94
N TRP A 13 0.61 0.34 14.72
CA TRP A 13 0.25 1.17 13.58
C TRP A 13 -1.26 1.31 13.40
N PHE A 14 -2.04 0.34 13.87
CA PHE A 14 -3.49 0.33 13.76
C PHE A 14 -4.12 -0.50 14.89
N THR A 15 -5.43 -0.35 15.07
CA THR A 15 -6.21 -1.15 16.02
C THR A 15 -6.73 -2.43 15.35
N LEU A 16 -6.88 -3.51 16.13
CA LEU A 16 -7.46 -4.79 15.68
C LEU A 16 -9.00 -4.84 15.77
N ASP A 17 -9.66 -3.69 15.84
CA ASP A 17 -11.11 -3.63 15.81
C ASP A 17 -11.61 -3.87 14.37
N GLU A 18 -12.25 -5.01 14.12
CA GLU A 18 -12.75 -5.38 12.80
C GLU A 18 -13.87 -4.48 12.29
N GLN A 19 -14.67 -3.92 13.19
CA GLN A 19 -15.81 -3.07 12.83
C GLN A 19 -15.38 -1.62 12.61
N ALA A 20 -14.38 -1.18 13.36
CA ALA A 20 -13.93 0.20 13.37
C ALA A 20 -12.40 0.29 13.45
N PRO A 21 -11.63 -0.28 12.50
CA PRO A 21 -10.18 -0.18 12.53
C PRO A 21 -9.74 1.27 12.35
N ILE A 22 -8.69 1.67 13.08
CA ILE A 22 -8.17 3.03 13.09
C ILE A 22 -6.65 2.96 12.92
N LEU A 23 -6.07 3.79 12.05
CA LEU A 23 -4.63 4.01 11.99
C LEU A 23 -4.20 4.88 13.17
N LEU A 24 -3.10 4.49 13.78
CA LEU A 24 -2.51 5.17 14.94
C LEU A 24 -1.31 6.01 14.49
N GLY A 25 -1.56 7.27 14.23
CA GLY A 25 -0.52 8.26 13.94
C GLY A 25 -0.02 8.98 15.18
N SER A 26 0.74 10.03 14.97
CA SER A 26 1.14 10.99 16.00
C SER A 26 0.83 12.41 15.58
N ARG A 27 0.58 13.29 16.56
CA ARG A 27 0.37 14.72 16.36
C ARG A 27 1.39 15.51 17.15
N CYS A 28 2.11 16.41 16.49
CA CYS A 28 3.04 17.31 17.15
C CYS A 28 2.29 18.23 18.13
N THR A 29 2.73 18.28 19.39
CA THR A 29 2.09 19.12 20.43
C THR A 29 2.33 20.61 20.20
N SER A 30 3.39 20.97 19.46
CA SER A 30 3.76 22.37 19.21
C SER A 30 3.00 23.00 18.04
N CYS A 31 2.87 22.30 16.90
CA CYS A 31 2.26 22.88 15.70
C CYS A 31 1.02 22.13 15.20
N GLY A 32 0.67 21.00 15.83
CA GLY A 32 -0.49 20.22 15.44
C GLY A 32 -0.32 19.35 14.19
N ASN A 33 0.85 19.31 13.55
CA ASN A 33 1.10 18.51 12.36
C ASN A 33 0.98 17.01 12.66
N PHE A 34 0.26 16.28 11.82
CA PHE A 34 0.12 14.84 11.92
C PHE A 34 1.25 14.11 11.22
N ALA A 35 1.57 12.91 11.70
CA ALA A 35 2.53 12.01 11.06
C ALA A 35 2.06 10.56 11.14
N PHE A 36 2.24 9.81 10.04
CA PHE A 36 2.08 8.37 9.97
C PHE A 36 3.19 7.78 9.09
N PRO A 37 3.88 6.71 9.52
CA PRO A 37 3.89 6.14 10.87
C PRO A 37 4.21 7.17 11.95
N LYS A 38 4.00 6.80 13.23
CA LYS A 38 4.25 7.69 14.37
C LYS A 38 5.66 8.27 14.35
N GLU A 39 5.75 9.58 14.49
CA GLU A 39 7.02 10.28 14.66
C GLU A 39 7.40 10.33 16.15
N THR A 40 8.69 10.16 16.45
CA THR A 40 9.20 10.13 17.83
C THR A 40 10.40 11.05 18.07
N PHE A 41 11.01 11.62 17.01
CA PHE A 41 12.26 12.36 17.14
C PHE A 41 12.08 13.88 16.96
N PHE A 42 11.52 14.31 15.84
CA PHE A 42 11.30 15.72 15.54
C PHE A 42 10.15 15.91 14.55
N CYS A 43 9.51 17.06 14.63
CA CYS A 43 8.39 17.39 13.76
C CYS A 43 8.84 17.51 12.30
N ARG A 44 8.08 16.88 11.38
CA ARG A 44 8.36 16.93 9.94
C ARG A 44 8.00 18.27 9.29
N ASN A 45 7.30 19.16 10.01
CA ASN A 45 7.10 20.52 9.55
C ASN A 45 8.42 21.29 9.67
N PRO A 46 9.00 21.79 8.55
CA PRO A 46 10.30 22.44 8.54
C PRO A 46 10.35 23.73 9.36
N GLU A 47 9.20 24.37 9.59
CA GLU A 47 9.09 25.59 10.41
C GLU A 47 8.91 25.28 11.91
N CYS A 48 8.73 23.99 12.27
CA CYS A 48 8.50 23.55 13.64
C CYS A 48 9.69 22.75 14.15
N GLN A 49 10.23 23.12 15.30
CA GLN A 49 11.31 22.37 15.97
C GLN A 49 10.81 21.51 17.14
N GLY A 50 9.48 21.22 17.16
CA GLY A 50 8.85 20.41 18.18
C GLY A 50 9.40 18.98 18.21
N ARG A 51 9.51 18.41 19.42
CA ARG A 51 9.99 17.04 19.66
C ARG A 51 9.03 16.21 20.50
N GLU A 52 7.91 16.79 20.86
CA GLU A 52 6.88 16.12 21.65
C GLU A 52 5.67 15.79 20.79
N PHE A 53 5.19 14.57 20.92
CA PHE A 53 4.09 14.03 20.13
C PHE A 53 3.08 13.35 21.03
N ALA A 54 1.81 13.56 20.72
CA ALA A 54 0.70 12.78 21.26
C ALA A 54 0.28 11.73 20.23
N GLU A 55 -0.14 10.55 20.67
CA GLU A 55 -0.80 9.60 19.81
C GLU A 55 -2.10 10.21 19.26
N ALA A 56 -2.36 9.99 17.99
CA ALA A 56 -3.52 10.53 17.31
C ALA A 56 -4.19 9.46 16.43
N PRO A 57 -5.47 9.16 16.67
CA PRO A 57 -6.25 8.36 15.75
C PRO A 57 -6.44 9.12 14.45
N LEU A 58 -6.26 8.44 13.31
CA LEU A 58 -6.44 9.03 11.98
C LEU A 58 -7.82 8.67 11.42
N SER A 59 -8.26 9.47 10.45
CA SER A 59 -9.53 9.25 9.75
C SER A 59 -9.57 7.86 9.10
N ARG A 60 -10.74 7.20 9.21
CA ARG A 60 -10.99 5.88 8.62
C ARG A 60 -11.35 5.94 7.14
N THR A 61 -11.77 7.09 6.67
CA THR A 61 -12.20 7.34 5.30
C THR A 61 -11.32 8.40 4.66
N GLY A 62 -11.13 8.29 3.36
CA GLY A 62 -10.39 9.27 2.58
C GLY A 62 -10.71 9.15 1.11
N THR A 63 -9.99 9.87 0.29
CA THR A 63 -10.15 9.84 -1.16
C THR A 63 -8.86 9.39 -1.85
N VAL A 64 -9.00 8.59 -2.90
CA VAL A 64 -7.84 8.14 -3.70
C VAL A 64 -7.19 9.36 -4.35
N TRP A 65 -5.95 9.66 -3.94
CA TRP A 65 -5.12 10.70 -4.53
C TRP A 65 -4.30 10.16 -5.72
N SER A 66 -3.82 8.91 -5.60
CA SER A 66 -3.09 8.20 -6.66
C SER A 66 -3.18 6.69 -6.42
N TYR A 67 -2.95 5.89 -7.47
CA TYR A 67 -2.97 4.42 -7.37
C TYR A 67 -2.06 3.79 -8.40
N THR A 68 -1.66 2.53 -8.16
CA THR A 68 -0.80 1.74 -9.06
C THR A 68 -0.94 0.25 -8.78
N ASP A 69 -0.48 -0.58 -9.72
CA ASP A 69 -0.32 -2.03 -9.53
C ASP A 69 1.07 -2.37 -8.99
N ALA A 70 1.13 -3.28 -8.04
CA ALA A 70 2.36 -3.98 -7.66
C ALA A 70 2.54 -5.20 -8.59
N CYS A 71 3.06 -4.97 -9.79
CA CYS A 71 3.21 -6.01 -10.83
C CYS A 71 4.37 -6.97 -10.61
N TYR A 72 5.25 -6.71 -9.66
CA TYR A 72 6.39 -7.57 -9.32
C TYR A 72 6.38 -7.84 -7.81
N GLN A 73 6.86 -9.02 -7.45
CA GLN A 73 6.94 -9.43 -6.05
C GLN A 73 7.84 -8.48 -5.27
N PRO A 74 7.34 -7.86 -4.18
CA PRO A 74 8.16 -7.06 -3.29
C PRO A 74 9.28 -7.91 -2.66
N PRO A 75 10.43 -7.30 -2.33
CA PRO A 75 11.51 -8.01 -1.65
C PRO A 75 11.11 -8.41 -0.22
N LYS A 76 11.82 -9.41 0.33
CA LYS A 76 11.66 -9.75 1.75
C LYS A 76 11.87 -8.52 2.63
N PRO A 77 11.13 -8.40 3.74
CA PRO A 77 10.37 -9.43 4.45
C PRO A 77 8.91 -9.67 3.97
N TYR A 78 8.50 -9.10 2.83
CA TYR A 78 7.16 -9.36 2.31
C TYR A 78 7.02 -10.85 1.92
N GLU A 79 6.02 -11.52 2.49
CA GLU A 79 5.66 -12.89 2.16
C GLU A 79 4.59 -12.87 1.06
N ALA A 80 4.95 -13.34 -0.12
CA ALA A 80 4.07 -13.37 -1.28
C ALA A 80 3.53 -14.78 -1.53
N ALA A 81 2.35 -14.86 -2.15
CA ALA A 81 1.85 -16.12 -2.70
C ALA A 81 2.76 -16.62 -3.83
N ASP A 82 2.83 -17.94 -4.01
CA ASP A 82 3.50 -18.59 -5.12
C ASP A 82 2.47 -19.42 -5.94
N PRO A 83 2.17 -19.06 -7.19
CA PRO A 83 2.71 -17.93 -7.94
C PRO A 83 2.29 -16.56 -7.40
N TYR A 84 3.15 -15.54 -7.59
CA TYR A 84 2.86 -14.16 -7.18
C TYR A 84 1.61 -13.61 -7.87
N VAL A 85 0.71 -13.04 -7.08
CA VAL A 85 -0.50 -12.37 -7.56
C VAL A 85 -0.35 -10.87 -7.41
N PRO A 86 -0.37 -10.07 -8.51
CA PRO A 86 -0.37 -8.62 -8.44
C PRO A 86 -1.56 -8.08 -7.64
N PHE A 87 -1.35 -6.97 -6.95
CA PHE A 87 -2.39 -6.27 -6.20
C PHE A 87 -2.32 -4.76 -6.41
N ALA A 88 -3.43 -4.07 -6.23
CA ALA A 88 -3.48 -2.62 -6.33
C ALA A 88 -3.01 -1.96 -5.02
N LEU A 89 -2.30 -0.85 -5.17
CA LEU A 89 -1.91 0.08 -4.10
C LEU A 89 -2.62 1.40 -4.31
N ALA A 90 -3.14 1.99 -3.25
CA ALA A 90 -3.71 3.33 -3.27
C ALA A 90 -3.00 4.25 -2.28
N ALA A 91 -2.70 5.45 -2.74
CA ALA A 91 -2.31 6.58 -1.92
C ALA A 91 -3.58 7.37 -1.62
N VAL A 92 -4.01 7.37 -0.37
CA VAL A 92 -5.30 7.91 0.08
C VAL A 92 -5.09 9.19 0.86
N GLU A 93 -5.72 10.26 0.43
CA GLU A 93 -5.71 11.53 1.13
C GLU A 93 -6.71 11.49 2.30
N LEU A 94 -6.20 11.78 3.49
CA LEU A 94 -6.97 12.01 4.71
C LEU A 94 -7.09 13.53 4.89
N ALA A 95 -8.24 14.08 4.51
CA ALA A 95 -8.43 15.54 4.43
C ALA A 95 -8.32 16.23 5.80
N ALA A 96 -8.77 15.59 6.87
CA ALA A 96 -8.72 16.17 8.23
C ALA A 96 -7.28 16.29 8.74
N GLU A 97 -6.42 15.34 8.40
CA GLU A 97 -5.00 15.30 8.79
C GLU A 97 -4.09 15.98 7.76
N GLN A 98 -4.62 16.35 6.61
CA GLN A 98 -3.87 16.93 5.49
C GLN A 98 -2.65 16.07 5.09
N MET A 99 -2.86 14.76 5.00
CA MET A 99 -1.80 13.80 4.70
C MET A 99 -2.28 12.70 3.77
N VAL A 100 -1.33 12.05 3.11
CA VAL A 100 -1.59 10.91 2.24
C VAL A 100 -1.02 9.65 2.87
N VAL A 101 -1.84 8.60 2.98
CA VAL A 101 -1.44 7.29 3.50
C VAL A 101 -1.54 6.25 2.40
N MET A 102 -0.43 5.53 2.16
CA MET A 102 -0.39 4.44 1.19
C MET A 102 -0.83 3.13 1.86
N GLY A 103 -1.62 2.34 1.15
CA GLY A 103 -2.01 0.99 1.57
C GLY A 103 -2.39 0.11 0.39
N GLN A 104 -2.46 -1.20 0.64
CA GLN A 104 -3.02 -2.12 -0.34
C GLN A 104 -4.52 -1.86 -0.49
N VAL A 105 -5.05 -2.14 -1.67
CA VAL A 105 -6.49 -2.20 -1.90
C VAL A 105 -6.97 -3.63 -1.63
N VAL A 106 -8.22 -3.78 -1.20
CA VAL A 106 -8.79 -5.10 -0.92
C VAL A 106 -8.71 -6.02 -2.14
N PRO A 107 -8.56 -7.35 -1.95
CA PRO A 107 -8.57 -8.31 -3.06
C PRO A 107 -9.81 -8.18 -3.93
N GLY A 108 -9.64 -8.37 -5.24
CA GLY A 108 -10.73 -8.29 -6.22
C GLY A 108 -11.00 -6.89 -6.77
N VAL A 109 -10.34 -5.86 -6.23
CA VAL A 109 -10.37 -4.49 -6.77
C VAL A 109 -9.02 -4.18 -7.43
N GLY A 110 -9.04 -3.96 -8.72
CA GLY A 110 -7.85 -3.61 -9.52
C GLY A 110 -7.75 -2.12 -9.81
N VAL A 111 -6.71 -1.73 -10.52
CA VAL A 111 -6.51 -0.32 -10.94
C VAL A 111 -7.59 0.16 -11.91
N ASP A 112 -8.22 -0.75 -12.67
CA ASP A 112 -9.30 -0.41 -13.59
C ASP A 112 -10.60 -0.01 -12.85
N ASP A 113 -10.72 -0.40 -11.57
CA ASP A 113 -11.87 -0.10 -10.72
C ASP A 113 -11.66 1.18 -9.90
N LEU A 114 -10.45 1.77 -9.95
CA LEU A 114 -10.07 2.93 -9.16
C LEU A 114 -9.98 4.18 -10.01
N HIS A 115 -10.38 5.30 -9.43
CA HIS A 115 -10.23 6.63 -10.02
C HIS A 115 -9.73 7.61 -8.95
N ILE A 116 -9.04 8.67 -9.37
CA ILE A 116 -8.70 9.78 -8.47
C ILE A 116 -9.98 10.38 -7.94
N GLY A 117 -10.08 10.59 -6.63
CA GLY A 117 -11.28 11.05 -5.96
C GLY A 117 -12.26 9.94 -5.53
N THR A 118 -11.98 8.65 -5.84
CA THR A 118 -12.77 7.54 -5.30
C THR A 118 -12.72 7.56 -3.77
N GLU A 119 -13.88 7.57 -3.14
CA GLU A 119 -13.97 7.44 -1.68
C GLU A 119 -13.64 6.02 -1.24
N VAL A 120 -12.83 5.91 -0.21
CA VAL A 120 -12.39 4.63 0.34
C VAL A 120 -12.48 4.64 1.86
N GLU A 121 -12.65 3.45 2.42
CA GLU A 121 -12.61 3.24 3.87
C GLU A 121 -11.51 2.26 4.26
N LEU A 122 -11.03 2.41 5.48
CA LEU A 122 -10.05 1.53 6.09
C LEU A 122 -10.74 0.24 6.57
N VAL A 123 -10.19 -0.90 6.17
CA VAL A 123 -10.60 -2.23 6.64
C VAL A 123 -9.37 -3.03 7.03
N LEU A 124 -9.57 -4.08 7.83
CA LEU A 124 -8.53 -5.06 8.11
C LEU A 124 -8.73 -6.27 7.20
N ASP A 125 -7.61 -6.77 6.68
CA ASP A 125 -7.61 -7.98 5.88
C ASP A 125 -6.30 -8.74 6.08
N THR A 126 -6.32 -10.04 5.79
CA THR A 126 -5.15 -10.91 5.93
C THR A 126 -4.05 -10.48 4.96
N LEU A 127 -2.84 -10.37 5.47
CA LEU A 127 -1.64 -10.18 4.67
C LEU A 127 -0.99 -11.52 4.32
N TYR A 128 -0.75 -12.35 5.31
CA TYR A 128 -0.29 -13.74 5.21
C TYR A 128 -0.62 -14.50 6.48
N GLU A 129 -0.40 -15.81 6.46
CA GLU A 129 -0.67 -16.70 7.58
C GLU A 129 0.50 -17.66 7.81
N ASP A 130 0.70 -18.06 9.07
CA ASP A 130 1.54 -19.19 9.45
C ASP A 130 0.70 -20.28 10.13
N ASP A 131 1.32 -21.24 10.78
CA ASP A 131 0.64 -22.37 11.45
C ASP A 131 -0.20 -21.93 12.65
N GLU A 132 0.17 -20.83 13.33
CA GLU A 132 -0.41 -20.36 14.59
C GLU A 132 -1.16 -19.04 14.46
N HIS A 133 -0.75 -18.18 13.50
CA HIS A 133 -1.22 -16.81 13.39
C HIS A 133 -1.76 -16.46 12.01
N GLU A 134 -2.73 -15.55 12.00
CA GLU A 134 -3.19 -14.80 10.85
C GLU A 134 -2.70 -13.36 11.00
N TYR A 135 -1.74 -12.96 10.16
CA TYR A 135 -1.19 -11.61 10.17
C TYR A 135 -2.06 -10.69 9.35
N VAL A 136 -2.65 -9.69 10.00
CA VAL A 136 -3.54 -8.73 9.38
C VAL A 136 -2.87 -7.39 9.17
N VAL A 137 -3.32 -6.68 8.13
CA VAL A 137 -2.90 -5.33 7.79
C VAL A 137 -4.12 -4.51 7.39
N TRP A 138 -4.02 -3.19 7.47
CA TRP A 138 -5.06 -2.33 6.91
C TRP A 138 -5.03 -2.38 5.38
N LYS A 139 -6.21 -2.33 4.78
CA LYS A 139 -6.40 -2.16 3.34
C LYS A 139 -7.44 -1.09 3.07
N TRP A 140 -7.41 -0.54 1.88
CA TRP A 140 -8.40 0.42 1.41
C TRP A 140 -9.49 -0.30 0.62
N ARG A 141 -10.72 -0.09 1.01
CA ARG A 141 -11.90 -0.60 0.32
C ARG A 141 -12.69 0.56 -0.26
N PRO A 142 -12.94 0.60 -1.59
CA PRO A 142 -13.86 1.59 -2.17
C PRO A 142 -15.22 1.52 -1.50
N THR A 143 -15.72 2.67 -1.07
CA THR A 143 -17.11 2.80 -0.65
C THR A 143 -17.95 2.88 -1.91
N ALA A 144 -19.08 2.17 -1.98
CA ALA A 144 -19.97 2.17 -3.14
C ALA A 144 -20.64 3.55 -3.29
N THR A 145 -19.90 4.50 -3.84
CA THR A 145 -20.45 5.81 -4.25
C THR A 145 -20.33 5.89 -5.76
N ALA A 146 -21.45 6.21 -6.40
CA ALA A 146 -21.55 6.38 -7.86
C ALA A 146 -20.44 7.32 -8.39
N PRO A 147 -19.96 7.12 -9.61
CA PRO A 147 -18.94 7.98 -10.22
C PRO A 147 -19.45 9.43 -10.19
N ALA A 148 -18.59 10.32 -9.66
CA ALA A 148 -18.88 11.76 -9.67
C ALA A 148 -19.11 12.20 -11.12
N ALA A 149 -20.28 12.75 -11.39
CA ALA A 149 -20.63 13.31 -12.68
C ALA A 149 -19.64 14.43 -13.04
N GLY A 150 -18.70 14.14 -13.95
CA GLY A 150 -17.67 15.10 -14.38
C GLY A 150 -16.54 14.52 -15.24
N GLN A 151 -16.53 13.22 -15.49
CA GLN A 151 -15.43 12.53 -16.16
C GLN A 151 -15.63 12.29 -17.69
N GLU A 152 -16.82 12.52 -18.23
CA GLU A 152 -17.10 12.24 -19.65
C GLU A 152 -16.29 13.08 -20.66
N ALA A 153 -15.70 14.20 -20.22
CA ALA A 153 -14.94 15.09 -21.11
C ALA A 153 -13.45 14.73 -21.26
N ARG A 154 -12.91 13.80 -20.45
CA ARG A 154 -11.48 13.44 -20.47
C ARG A 154 -11.17 12.10 -21.13
N ASP A 155 -12.16 11.24 -21.31
CA ASP A 155 -11.98 9.89 -21.90
C ASP A 155 -11.94 9.88 -23.43
N ALA A 156 -12.42 10.92 -24.09
CA ALA A 156 -12.35 11.01 -25.56
C ALA A 156 -10.93 11.15 -26.11
N GLY A 157 -9.95 11.51 -25.28
CA GLY A 157 -8.54 11.66 -25.66
C GLY A 157 -7.63 10.47 -25.37
N ARG A 158 -8.11 9.43 -24.66
CA ARG A 158 -7.26 8.38 -24.09
C ARG A 158 -7.38 6.98 -24.72
N GLN A 159 -8.12 6.86 -25.83
CA GLN A 159 -8.23 5.57 -26.56
C GLN A 159 -6.99 5.16 -27.35
N ALA A 160 -5.89 5.93 -27.31
CA ALA A 160 -4.65 5.64 -28.05
C ALA A 160 -3.50 5.13 -27.16
N GLY A 161 -3.77 4.40 -26.08
CA GLY A 161 -2.71 3.88 -25.24
C GLY A 161 -3.16 2.86 -24.20
N ARG A 162 -3.79 1.76 -24.64
CA ARG A 162 -3.90 0.57 -23.78
C ARG A 162 -2.49 0.12 -23.42
N ARG A 163 -2.05 0.45 -22.19
CA ARG A 163 -0.88 -0.20 -21.60
C ARG A 163 -1.25 -1.68 -21.45
N PRO A 164 -0.42 -2.62 -21.96
CA PRO A 164 -0.65 -4.04 -21.70
C PRO A 164 -0.60 -4.24 -20.19
N GLY A 165 -1.67 -4.78 -19.62
CA GLY A 165 -1.69 -5.24 -18.24
C GLY A 165 -0.48 -6.13 -17.95
N CYS A 166 -0.12 -6.32 -16.68
CA CYS A 166 1.03 -7.13 -16.24
C CYS A 166 1.12 -8.44 -17.02
N ARG A 167 1.92 -8.46 -18.09
CA ARG A 167 2.19 -9.69 -18.82
C ARG A 167 3.22 -10.46 -18.01
N HIS A 168 2.86 -11.61 -17.49
CA HIS A 168 3.83 -12.57 -17.00
C HIS A 168 4.82 -12.89 -18.16
N ALA A 169 6.00 -12.31 -18.10
CA ALA A 169 7.09 -12.82 -18.90
C ALA A 169 7.47 -14.19 -18.31
N PRO A 170 7.51 -15.27 -19.12
CA PRO A 170 8.00 -16.54 -18.62
C PRO A 170 9.46 -16.31 -18.17
N VAL A 171 9.78 -16.76 -16.96
CA VAL A 171 11.15 -16.75 -16.44
C VAL A 171 11.98 -17.64 -17.36
N GLY A 172 12.66 -17.00 -18.32
CA GLY A 172 13.58 -17.67 -19.23
C GLY A 172 14.74 -18.20 -18.39
N GLN A 173 14.97 -19.51 -18.47
CA GLN A 173 16.15 -20.16 -17.94
C GLN A 173 17.38 -19.43 -18.49
N VAL A 174 18.09 -18.73 -17.60
CA VAL A 174 19.41 -18.16 -17.90
C VAL A 174 20.37 -19.34 -17.98
N GLY A 175 20.57 -19.85 -19.19
CA GLY A 175 21.58 -20.85 -19.48
C GLY A 175 22.97 -20.28 -19.18
N THR A 176 23.62 -20.85 -18.18
CA THR A 176 25.00 -20.53 -17.80
C THR A 176 25.95 -20.98 -18.91
N GLN A 177 26.25 -20.12 -19.85
CA GLN A 177 27.35 -20.32 -20.78
C GLN A 177 28.65 -19.88 -20.13
N LEU A 178 29.34 -20.84 -19.53
CA LEU A 178 30.73 -20.70 -19.09
C LEU A 178 31.64 -20.51 -20.33
N ARG A 179 31.99 -19.27 -20.64
CA ARG A 179 33.07 -18.96 -21.59
C ARG A 179 34.41 -19.34 -20.94
N ARG A 180 35.02 -20.42 -21.45
CA ARG A 180 36.41 -20.78 -21.12
C ARG A 180 37.34 -19.68 -21.63
N VAL A 181 37.99 -18.96 -20.73
CA VAL A 181 39.09 -18.03 -21.02
C VAL A 181 40.33 -18.88 -21.31
N ARG A 182 40.79 -18.88 -22.56
CA ARG A 182 42.10 -19.45 -22.96
C ARG A 182 43.20 -18.48 -22.56
N THR A 183 43.97 -18.83 -21.54
CA THR A 183 45.24 -18.17 -21.23
C THR A 183 46.28 -18.50 -22.30
N ARG A 184 46.69 -17.52 -23.09
CA ARG A 184 47.90 -17.61 -23.93
C ARG A 184 49.14 -17.32 -23.11
N ARG A 185 49.96 -18.34 -22.85
CA ARG A 185 51.34 -18.17 -22.39
C ARG A 185 52.18 -17.59 -23.54
N ARG A 186 52.83 -16.47 -23.30
CA ARG A 186 53.93 -15.97 -24.14
C ARG A 186 55.24 -16.59 -23.61
N ARG A 187 56.02 -17.12 -24.54
CA ARG A 187 57.48 -17.37 -24.37
C ARG A 187 58.23 -16.08 -24.67
#